data_7964af7415d45fc6b6ffeb317634bb07
#
_entry.id   7964af7415d45fc6b6ffeb317634bb07
#
_cell.length_a   1.000
_cell.length_b   1.000
_cell.length_c   1.000
_cell.angle_alpha   90.00
_cell.angle_beta   90.00
_cell.angle_gamma   90.00
#
_symmetry.space_group_name_H-M   'P 1'
#
loop_
_entity.id
_entity.type
_entity.pdbx_description
1 polymer ?
#
loop_
_entity_poly.entity_id
_entity_poly.type
_entity_poly.pdbx_seq_one_letter_code
_entity_poly.pdbx_strand_id
1 'polypeptide(L)'
;MNIPKYSLENRKVIYFFLAILLIGGVISFFKLPKKEDAPFVIKTAVLVTQYPGANPHEVEKLITEPIEREIQSMTDVYQIKSESYFGLSKISIELQPTIDPDYMPVKWDELRRKVANIQPKLPSGASTITVNDDFGDVYGLSLIHISEPTR
;
A
#
# COMPACT_ATOMS: atom_id res chain seq x y z
N MET A 1 57.46 7.09 -10.87
CA MET A 1 57.07 5.78 -11.39
C MET A 1 56.17 5.98 -12.59
N ASN A 2 56.62 5.60 -13.79
CA ASN A 2 55.79 5.81 -15.01
C ASN A 2 54.85 4.63 -15.16
N ILE A 3 53.61 4.79 -14.65
CA ILE A 3 52.55 3.77 -14.68
C ILE A 3 52.32 3.17 -16.08
N PRO A 4 52.35 3.98 -17.19
CA PRO A 4 52.20 3.42 -18.53
C PRO A 4 53.30 2.45 -18.95
N LYS A 5 54.54 2.72 -18.56
CA LYS A 5 55.72 1.90 -18.90
C LYS A 5 55.66 0.54 -18.16
N TYR A 6 55.31 0.54 -16.88
CA TYR A 6 55.13 -0.63 -16.07
C TYR A 6 54.01 -1.56 -16.61
N SER A 7 52.90 -0.95 -17.08
CA SER A 7 51.80 -1.65 -17.70
C SER A 7 52.21 -2.39 -18.99
N LEU A 8 53.07 -1.80 -19.80
CA LEU A 8 53.52 -2.41 -21.06
C LEU A 8 54.51 -3.54 -20.82
N GLU A 9 55.35 -3.46 -19.76
CA GLU A 9 56.33 -4.50 -19.40
C GLU A 9 55.67 -5.71 -18.78
N ASN A 10 54.55 -5.52 -18.01
CA ASN A 10 53.88 -6.62 -17.28
C ASN A 10 52.49 -6.97 -17.86
N ARG A 11 52.39 -7.21 -19.17
CA ARG A 11 51.15 -7.48 -19.89
C ARG A 11 50.33 -8.62 -19.26
N LYS A 12 50.97 -9.68 -18.73
CA LYS A 12 50.29 -10.81 -18.11
C LYS A 12 49.53 -10.42 -16.84
N VAL A 13 50.06 -9.51 -16.04
CA VAL A 13 49.43 -8.99 -14.82
C VAL A 13 48.23 -8.12 -15.18
N ILE A 14 48.38 -7.30 -16.20
CA ILE A 14 47.27 -6.45 -16.67
C ILE A 14 46.11 -7.28 -17.20
N TYR A 15 46.38 -8.29 -18.02
CA TYR A 15 45.32 -9.19 -18.50
C TYR A 15 44.62 -9.95 -17.38
N PHE A 16 45.35 -10.34 -16.33
CA PHE A 16 44.78 -10.99 -15.14
C PHE A 16 43.81 -10.07 -14.42
N PHE A 17 44.18 -8.82 -14.15
CA PHE A 17 43.31 -7.84 -13.52
C PHE A 17 42.12 -7.48 -14.39
N LEU A 18 42.31 -7.37 -15.70
CA LEU A 18 41.23 -7.09 -16.64
C LEU A 18 40.22 -8.24 -16.69
N ALA A 19 40.66 -9.49 -16.65
CA ALA A 19 39.80 -10.67 -16.58
C ALA A 19 38.98 -10.69 -15.28
N ILE A 20 39.61 -10.40 -14.12
CA ILE A 20 38.89 -10.31 -12.84
C ILE A 20 37.84 -9.21 -12.88
N LEU A 21 38.17 -8.04 -13.42
CA LEU A 21 37.24 -6.91 -13.52
C LEU A 21 36.06 -7.23 -14.43
N LEU A 22 36.33 -7.93 -15.54
CA LEU A 22 35.27 -8.33 -16.49
C LEU A 22 34.35 -9.38 -15.86
N ILE A 23 34.91 -10.41 -15.21
CA ILE A 23 34.13 -11.44 -14.51
C ILE A 23 33.32 -10.82 -13.36
N GLY A 24 33.95 -9.96 -12.56
CA GLY A 24 33.27 -9.24 -11.46
C GLY A 24 32.15 -8.34 -11.97
N GLY A 25 32.36 -7.64 -13.07
CA GLY A 25 31.34 -6.81 -13.72
C GLY A 25 30.14 -7.62 -14.18
N VAL A 26 30.37 -8.77 -14.83
CA VAL A 26 29.30 -9.67 -15.28
C VAL A 26 28.50 -10.22 -14.08
N ILE A 27 29.18 -10.69 -13.03
CA ILE A 27 28.52 -11.19 -11.82
C ILE A 27 27.72 -10.09 -11.13
N SER A 28 28.26 -8.88 -11.02
CA SER A 28 27.55 -7.73 -10.48
C SER A 28 26.31 -7.38 -11.27
N PHE A 29 26.38 -7.42 -12.60
CA PHE A 29 25.25 -7.14 -13.46
C PHE A 29 24.08 -8.12 -13.24
N PHE A 30 24.38 -9.41 -13.08
CA PHE A 30 23.34 -10.41 -12.79
C PHE A 30 22.79 -10.33 -11.36
N LYS A 31 23.55 -9.77 -10.44
CA LYS A 31 23.13 -9.58 -9.03
C LYS A 31 22.39 -8.26 -8.81
N LEU A 32 22.39 -7.33 -9.76
CA LEU A 32 21.60 -6.12 -9.60
C LEU A 32 20.12 -6.48 -9.48
N PRO A 33 19.43 -5.97 -8.43
CA PRO A 33 17.98 -6.13 -8.32
C PRO A 33 17.31 -5.45 -9.51
N LYS A 34 16.55 -6.23 -10.27
CA LYS A 34 15.80 -5.72 -11.44
C LYS A 34 14.51 -5.00 -11.06
N LYS A 35 14.30 -4.72 -9.77
CA LYS A 35 13.14 -3.95 -9.31
C LYS A 35 13.49 -2.47 -9.35
N GLU A 36 12.81 -1.76 -10.21
CA GLU A 36 12.95 -0.31 -10.39
C GLU A 36 12.44 0.46 -9.17
N ASP A 37 11.44 -0.09 -8.47
CA ASP A 37 10.89 0.47 -7.23
C ASP A 37 10.97 -0.53 -6.08
N ALA A 38 11.25 -0.03 -4.88
CA ALA A 38 11.01 -0.80 -3.67
C ALA A 38 9.52 -1.18 -3.62
N PRO A 39 9.15 -2.41 -3.21
CA PRO A 39 7.75 -2.80 -3.11
C PRO A 39 7.04 -1.83 -2.16
N PHE A 40 6.31 -0.89 -2.73
CA PHE A 40 5.50 0.06 -2.00
C PHE A 40 4.17 -0.61 -1.69
N VAL A 41 3.99 -1.00 -0.45
CA VAL A 41 2.72 -1.55 0.04
C VAL A 41 1.93 -0.43 0.68
N ILE A 42 0.77 -0.12 0.12
CA ILE A 42 -0.17 0.83 0.72
C ILE A 42 -0.77 0.17 1.96
N LYS A 43 -0.50 0.76 3.12
CA LYS A 43 -0.96 0.28 4.42
C LYS A 43 -2.18 1.05 4.91
N THR A 44 -3.02 1.48 3.97
CA THR A 44 -4.21 2.27 4.23
C THR A 44 -5.44 1.53 3.73
N ALA A 45 -6.49 1.47 4.56
CA ALA A 45 -7.81 1.02 4.17
C ALA A 45 -8.83 2.14 4.38
N VAL A 46 -9.88 2.16 3.58
CA VAL A 46 -10.99 3.10 3.72
C VAL A 46 -12.29 2.35 3.95
N LEU A 47 -12.96 2.71 5.03
CA LEU A 47 -14.31 2.26 5.34
C LEU A 47 -15.31 3.31 4.91
N VAL A 48 -16.35 2.88 4.24
CA VAL A 48 -17.45 3.75 3.81
C VAL A 48 -18.78 3.16 4.27
N THR A 49 -19.57 3.98 4.95
CA THR A 49 -20.91 3.59 5.44
C THR A 49 -21.89 4.69 5.11
N GLN A 50 -23.01 4.34 4.51
CA GLN A 50 -24.09 5.28 4.23
C GLN A 50 -25.16 5.21 5.32
N TYR A 51 -25.63 6.37 5.74
CA TYR A 51 -26.77 6.52 6.66
C TYR A 51 -27.69 7.64 6.14
N PRO A 52 -28.54 7.33 5.16
CA PRO A 52 -29.36 8.31 4.47
C PRO A 52 -30.27 9.11 5.42
N GLY A 53 -30.31 10.41 5.23
CA GLY A 53 -31.17 11.32 5.99
C GLY A 53 -30.60 11.85 7.30
N ALA A 54 -29.47 11.31 7.75
CA ALA A 54 -28.79 11.77 8.96
C ALA A 54 -27.92 13.00 8.68
N ASN A 55 -27.90 13.94 9.61
CA ASN A 55 -26.96 15.06 9.57
C ASN A 55 -25.54 14.61 9.97
N PRO A 56 -24.47 15.40 9.68
CA PRO A 56 -23.10 14.99 9.97
C PRO A 56 -22.83 14.65 11.43
N HIS A 57 -23.46 15.33 12.38
CA HIS A 57 -23.30 15.07 13.80
C HIS A 57 -23.95 13.73 14.23
N GLU A 58 -25.09 13.40 13.65
CA GLU A 58 -25.75 12.09 13.83
C GLU A 58 -24.93 10.97 13.23
N VAL A 59 -24.38 11.17 12.01
CA VAL A 59 -23.49 10.21 11.37
C VAL A 59 -22.25 9.99 12.24
N GLU A 60 -21.64 11.06 12.74
CA GLU A 60 -20.48 10.97 13.63
C GLU A 60 -20.79 10.13 14.88
N LYS A 61 -21.85 10.46 15.58
CA LYS A 61 -22.17 9.84 16.88
C LYS A 61 -22.68 8.41 16.75
N LEU A 62 -23.48 8.12 15.72
CA LEU A 62 -24.17 6.82 15.58
C LEU A 62 -23.43 5.82 14.71
N ILE A 63 -22.57 6.30 13.81
CA ILE A 63 -21.86 5.46 12.82
C ILE A 63 -20.36 5.54 13.04
N THR A 64 -19.78 6.74 12.95
CA THR A 64 -18.33 6.94 12.92
C THR A 64 -17.69 6.56 14.26
N GLU A 65 -18.15 7.11 15.36
CA GLU A 65 -17.58 6.87 16.69
C GLU A 65 -17.61 5.40 17.13
N PRO A 66 -18.72 4.64 16.98
CA PRO A 66 -18.72 3.22 17.29
C PRO A 66 -17.73 2.41 16.46
N ILE A 67 -17.58 2.74 15.17
CA ILE A 67 -16.63 2.05 14.28
C ILE A 67 -15.20 2.38 14.69
N GLU A 68 -14.88 3.65 14.95
CA GLU A 68 -13.56 4.07 15.43
C GLU A 68 -13.13 3.36 16.71
N ARG A 69 -14.02 3.28 17.70
CA ARG A 69 -13.74 2.59 18.97
C ARG A 69 -13.37 1.12 18.76
N GLU A 70 -14.06 0.43 17.86
CA GLU A 70 -13.77 -0.96 17.57
C GLU A 70 -12.41 -1.11 16.87
N ILE A 71 -12.09 -0.20 15.93
CA ILE A 71 -10.84 -0.21 15.19
C ILE A 71 -9.66 0.19 16.10
N GLN A 72 -9.84 1.14 17.00
CA GLN A 72 -8.80 1.53 17.98
C GLN A 72 -8.36 0.38 18.89
N SER A 73 -9.17 -0.67 19.01
CA SER A 73 -8.80 -1.89 19.74
C SER A 73 -7.79 -2.78 19.00
N MET A 74 -7.46 -2.48 17.74
CA MET A 74 -6.40 -3.15 16.97
C MET A 74 -5.03 -2.59 17.38
N THR A 75 -4.05 -3.49 17.57
CA THR A 75 -2.73 -3.12 18.11
C THR A 75 -1.85 -2.36 17.13
N ASP A 76 -2.06 -2.57 15.82
CA ASP A 76 -1.15 -2.11 14.77
C ASP A 76 -1.68 -0.90 13.98
N VAL A 77 -2.69 -0.23 14.49
CA VAL A 77 -3.20 1.01 13.91
C VAL A 77 -2.26 2.17 14.25
N TYR A 78 -1.80 2.87 13.23
CA TYR A 78 -0.97 4.07 13.36
C TYR A 78 -1.84 5.32 13.47
N GLN A 79 -2.79 5.48 12.56
CA GLN A 79 -3.67 6.63 12.51
C GLN A 79 -5.06 6.25 12.00
N ILE A 80 -6.09 6.85 12.59
CA ILE A 80 -7.46 6.82 12.08
C ILE A 80 -7.84 8.26 11.74
N LYS A 81 -8.36 8.43 10.53
CA LYS A 81 -8.87 9.69 10.02
C LYS A 81 -10.32 9.49 9.61
N SER A 82 -11.26 10.17 10.22
CA SER A 82 -12.67 10.08 9.90
C SER A 82 -13.24 11.39 9.41
N GLU A 83 -14.17 11.27 8.49
CA GLU A 83 -14.90 12.36 7.88
C GLU A 83 -16.39 11.99 7.87
N SER A 84 -17.20 12.77 8.59
CA SER A 84 -18.64 12.59 8.64
C SER A 84 -19.32 13.64 7.79
N TYR A 85 -19.99 13.18 6.74
CA TYR A 85 -20.77 13.99 5.81
C TYR A 85 -22.27 13.79 6.04
N PHE A 86 -23.09 14.53 5.31
CA PHE A 86 -24.52 14.31 5.31
C PHE A 86 -24.86 12.94 4.72
N GLY A 87 -25.36 12.04 5.57
CA GLY A 87 -25.72 10.67 5.17
C GLY A 87 -24.55 9.74 4.84
N LEU A 88 -23.30 10.11 5.13
CA LEU A 88 -22.12 9.33 4.77
C LEU A 88 -21.02 9.44 5.84
N SER A 89 -20.48 8.31 6.26
CA SER A 89 -19.26 8.18 7.06
C SER A 89 -18.14 7.61 6.21
N LYS A 90 -16.96 8.24 6.25
CA LYS A 90 -15.73 7.78 5.61
C LYS A 90 -14.63 7.73 6.66
N ILE A 91 -14.04 6.57 6.88
CA ILE A 91 -12.99 6.35 7.86
C ILE A 91 -11.77 5.77 7.14
N SER A 92 -10.66 6.49 7.17
CA SER A 92 -9.38 6.06 6.63
C SER A 92 -8.51 5.54 7.77
N ILE A 93 -8.02 4.32 7.64
CA ILE A 93 -7.21 3.63 8.64
C ILE A 93 -5.84 3.42 8.04
N GLU A 94 -4.83 3.88 8.74
CA GLU A 94 -3.44 3.66 8.38
C GLU A 94 -2.79 2.74 9.41
N LEU A 95 -2.18 1.65 8.93
CA LEU A 95 -1.44 0.72 9.77
C LEU A 95 0.02 1.17 9.93
N GLN A 96 0.68 0.68 10.98
CA GLN A 96 2.06 1.04 11.27
C GLN A 96 2.99 0.72 10.09
N PRO A 97 3.90 1.64 9.74
CA PRO A 97 4.85 1.43 8.63
C PRO A 97 5.83 0.27 8.88
N THR A 98 6.02 -0.12 10.14
CA THR A 98 6.92 -1.19 10.56
C THR A 98 6.40 -2.61 10.29
N ILE A 99 5.11 -2.76 9.93
CA ILE A 99 4.51 -4.07 9.63
C ILE A 99 5.11 -4.62 8.34
N ASP A 100 5.53 -5.89 8.39
CA ASP A 100 6.01 -6.59 7.21
C ASP A 100 4.88 -6.74 6.16
N PRO A 101 5.15 -6.45 4.87
CA PRO A 101 4.19 -6.61 3.78
C PRO A 101 3.50 -7.98 3.73
N ASP A 102 4.19 -9.04 4.09
CA ASP A 102 3.66 -10.41 4.07
C ASP A 102 2.55 -10.63 5.11
N TYR A 103 2.48 -9.81 6.16
CA TYR A 103 1.43 -9.87 7.18
C TYR A 103 0.21 -8.97 6.88
N MET A 104 0.27 -8.14 5.84
CA MET A 104 -0.82 -7.23 5.50
C MET A 104 -2.17 -7.92 5.27
N PRO A 105 -2.26 -9.05 4.52
CA PRO A 105 -3.53 -9.74 4.32
C PRO A 105 -4.18 -10.18 5.64
N VAL A 106 -3.37 -10.65 6.59
CA VAL A 106 -3.86 -11.08 7.92
C VAL A 106 -4.44 -9.89 8.69
N LYS A 107 -3.82 -8.71 8.58
CA LYS A 107 -4.30 -7.49 9.24
C LYS A 107 -5.59 -6.96 8.61
N TRP A 108 -5.72 -7.04 7.29
CA TRP A 108 -6.97 -6.70 6.61
C TRP A 108 -8.10 -7.67 6.95
N ASP A 109 -7.81 -8.96 7.11
CA ASP A 109 -8.80 -9.92 7.59
C ASP A 109 -9.21 -9.67 9.05
N GLU A 110 -8.29 -9.23 9.91
CA GLU A 110 -8.60 -8.79 11.27
C GLU A 110 -9.55 -7.58 11.25
N LEU A 111 -9.26 -6.58 10.41
CA LEU A 111 -10.10 -5.41 10.21
C LEU A 111 -11.51 -5.81 9.75
N ARG A 112 -11.62 -6.67 8.72
CA ARG A 112 -12.91 -7.15 8.21
C ARG A 112 -13.73 -7.87 9.29
N ARG A 113 -13.10 -8.69 10.15
CA ARG A 113 -13.78 -9.35 11.28
C ARG A 113 -14.30 -8.33 12.29
N LYS A 114 -13.52 -7.30 12.63
CA LYS A 114 -13.96 -6.24 13.55
C LYS A 114 -15.13 -5.44 12.96
N VAL A 115 -15.04 -5.10 11.68
CA VAL A 115 -16.12 -4.43 10.95
C VAL A 115 -17.40 -5.30 10.94
N ALA A 116 -17.28 -6.60 10.71
CA ALA A 116 -18.41 -7.52 10.76
C ALA A 116 -19.05 -7.61 12.17
N ASN A 117 -18.24 -7.53 13.22
CA ASN A 117 -18.73 -7.57 14.60
C ASN A 117 -19.46 -6.29 15.03
N ILE A 118 -19.10 -5.13 14.46
CA ILE A 118 -19.77 -3.86 14.76
C ILE A 118 -21.03 -3.64 13.92
N GLN A 119 -21.11 -4.22 12.72
CA GLN A 119 -22.23 -4.06 11.80
C GLN A 119 -23.61 -4.23 12.46
N PRO A 120 -23.89 -5.29 13.26
CA PRO A 120 -25.20 -5.46 13.90
C PRO A 120 -25.48 -4.46 15.04
N LYS A 121 -24.48 -3.71 15.49
CA LYS A 121 -24.63 -2.70 16.55
C LYS A 121 -24.97 -1.32 15.99
N LEU A 122 -24.87 -1.15 14.67
CA LEU A 122 -25.22 0.10 14.00
C LEU A 122 -26.75 0.24 13.87
N PRO A 123 -27.25 1.47 13.71
CA PRO A 123 -28.67 1.72 13.50
C PRO A 123 -29.23 0.99 12.27
N SER A 124 -30.47 0.56 12.32
CA SER A 124 -31.15 -0.20 11.26
C SER A 124 -31.26 0.53 9.91
N GLY A 125 -31.00 1.83 9.88
CA GLY A 125 -30.95 2.62 8.64
C GLY A 125 -29.56 2.75 8.02
N ALA A 126 -28.52 2.25 8.68
CA ALA A 126 -27.16 2.27 8.16
C ALA A 126 -26.95 1.15 7.13
N SER A 127 -26.27 1.48 6.03
CA SER A 127 -25.85 0.47 5.05
C SER A 127 -24.75 -0.44 5.60
N THR A 128 -24.51 -1.54 4.92
CA THR A 128 -23.32 -2.38 5.18
C THR A 128 -22.06 -1.56 5.03
N ILE A 129 -21.12 -1.73 5.97
CA ILE A 129 -19.81 -1.08 5.91
C ILE A 129 -19.01 -1.68 4.74
N THR A 130 -18.64 -0.86 3.78
CA THR A 130 -17.78 -1.26 2.67
C THR A 130 -16.32 -1.02 3.08
N VAL A 131 -15.51 -2.08 3.04
CA VAL A 131 -14.07 -2.04 3.31
C VAL A 131 -13.35 -2.01 1.97
N ASN A 132 -12.59 -0.96 1.72
CA ASN A 132 -11.71 -0.84 0.56
C ASN A 132 -10.25 -0.77 1.06
N ASP A 133 -9.51 -1.85 0.89
CA ASP A 133 -8.11 -2.03 1.25
C ASP A 133 -7.21 -2.22 0.02
N ASP A 134 -7.80 -2.19 -1.18
CA ASP A 134 -7.17 -2.51 -2.47
C ASP A 134 -6.63 -1.26 -3.19
N PHE A 135 -6.06 -0.31 -2.46
CA PHE A 135 -5.44 0.88 -3.09
C PHE A 135 -4.08 0.57 -3.74
N GLY A 136 -3.55 -0.63 -3.55
CA GLY A 136 -2.26 -1.07 -4.09
C GLY A 136 -2.35 -1.73 -5.47
N ASP A 137 -3.47 -2.28 -5.82
CA ASP A 137 -3.73 -2.76 -7.17
C ASP A 137 -4.04 -1.56 -8.07
N VAL A 138 -2.98 -0.99 -8.62
CA VAL A 138 -3.11 -0.15 -9.80
C VAL A 138 -3.60 -1.08 -10.90
N TYR A 139 -4.93 -1.25 -10.98
CA TYR A 139 -5.51 -1.69 -12.23
C TYR A 139 -5.02 -0.69 -13.27
N GLY A 140 -4.13 -1.15 -14.13
CA GLY A 140 -3.85 -0.44 -15.38
C GLY A 140 -5.16 -0.34 -16.14
N LEU A 141 -6.01 0.58 -15.70
CA LEU A 141 -7.14 1.04 -16.48
C LEU A 141 -6.52 1.56 -17.76
N SER A 142 -6.45 0.66 -18.71
CA SER A 142 -6.23 0.97 -20.09
C SER A 142 -7.26 2.02 -20.47
N LEU A 143 -6.86 3.29 -20.41
CA LEU A 143 -7.58 4.43 -20.99
C LEU A 143 -7.64 4.34 -22.53
N ILE A 144 -7.43 3.15 -23.09
CA ILE A 144 -7.49 2.87 -24.54
C ILE A 144 -8.93 2.73 -25.05
N HIS A 145 -9.94 2.86 -24.18
CA HIS A 145 -11.32 2.83 -24.63
C HIS A 145 -12.06 4.17 -24.43
N ILE A 146 -11.40 5.26 -24.79
CA ILE A 146 -12.14 6.45 -25.22
C ILE A 146 -12.51 6.21 -26.68
N SER A 147 -13.70 5.66 -26.85
CA SER A 147 -14.36 5.42 -28.12
C SER A 147 -14.24 6.63 -29.03
N GLU A 148 -13.80 6.37 -30.26
CA GLU A 148 -14.09 7.26 -31.38
C GLU A 148 -15.57 7.56 -31.43
N PRO A 149 -15.96 8.83 -31.61
CA PRO A 149 -17.36 9.15 -31.88
C PRO A 149 -17.69 8.59 -33.27
N THR A 150 -18.48 7.57 -33.31
CA THR A 150 -19.09 7.09 -34.54
C THR A 150 -19.91 8.22 -35.14
N ARG A 151 -19.55 8.59 -36.34
CA ARG A 151 -20.20 9.55 -37.22
C ARG A 151 -21.39 8.87 -37.91
#